data_dfbb2a597845ef07a0aa39068296ff34
#
_entry.id   dfbb2a597845ef07a0aa39068296ff34
#
_cell.length_a   1.000
_cell.length_b   1.000
_cell.length_c   1.000
_cell.angle_alpha   90.00
_cell.angle_beta   90.00
_cell.angle_gamma   90.00
#
_symmetry.space_group_name_H-M   'P 1'
#
loop_
_entity.id
_entity.type
_entity.pdbx_description
1 polymer ?
#
loop_
_entity_poly.entity_id
_entity_poly.type
_entity_poly.pdbx_seq_one_letter_code
_entity_poly.pdbx_strand_id
1 'polypeptide(L)'
;MVLLIDNYDSFSFNLYQLVASIDPDIKVIRSDELTVEEIRALKPDYVILSPGSGRPADAGVYEDLLRECKGEFPILGVCLGHQAIGEVFGGTVSYAKQVMHGKQSVAKQVHPSKILKDVPEQFEVARYHSLAIIDETMPSELIVTSITDDGEVMSVEHKDYPIYGVQFHPESIMTPNGEQMIRNFLSK
;
A
#
# COMPACT_ATOMS: atom_id res chain seq x y z
N MET A 1 15.71 6.64 -7.47
CA MET A 1 14.89 5.75 -8.31
C MET A 1 13.77 5.19 -7.45
N VAL A 2 12.53 5.26 -7.96
CA VAL A 2 11.37 4.58 -7.37
C VAL A 2 11.28 3.19 -7.98
N LEU A 3 11.17 2.14 -7.17
CA LEU A 3 10.97 0.77 -7.64
C LEU A 3 9.51 0.38 -7.42
N LEU A 4 8.78 0.13 -8.50
CA LEU A 4 7.42 -0.39 -8.47
C LEU A 4 7.47 -1.89 -8.72
N ILE A 5 7.02 -2.68 -7.74
CA ILE A 5 6.97 -4.13 -7.87
C ILE A 5 5.53 -4.53 -8.19
N ASP A 6 5.36 -5.12 -9.37
CA ASP A 6 4.06 -5.49 -9.93
C ASP A 6 3.77 -6.98 -9.70
N ASN A 7 2.63 -7.30 -9.10
CA ASN A 7 2.17 -8.67 -8.92
C ASN A 7 1.12 -9.05 -9.98
N TYR A 8 1.45 -8.83 -11.26
CA TYR A 8 0.62 -9.22 -12.41
C TYR A 8 -0.78 -8.60 -12.34
N ASP A 9 -0.83 -7.31 -11.99
CA ASP A 9 -2.07 -6.58 -11.76
C ASP A 9 -2.46 -5.73 -12.98
N SER A 10 -3.76 -5.69 -13.30
CA SER A 10 -4.29 -4.90 -14.39
C SER A 10 -4.27 -3.38 -14.12
N PHE A 11 -4.18 -2.96 -12.85
CA PHE A 11 -4.15 -1.54 -12.45
C PHE A 11 -2.74 -0.99 -12.29
N SER A 12 -1.70 -1.81 -12.41
CA SER A 12 -0.31 -1.38 -12.21
C SER A 12 0.11 -0.30 -13.20
N PHE A 13 -0.42 -0.33 -14.42
CA PHE A 13 -0.10 0.69 -15.42
C PHE A 13 -0.59 2.09 -14.97
N ASN A 14 -1.78 2.17 -14.41
CA ASN A 14 -2.31 3.44 -13.89
C ASN A 14 -1.49 3.92 -12.70
N LEU A 15 -1.10 3.02 -11.83
CA LEU A 15 -0.22 3.36 -10.69
C LEU A 15 1.15 3.83 -11.19
N TYR A 16 1.72 3.14 -12.16
CA TYR A 16 2.96 3.56 -12.82
C TYR A 16 2.84 4.98 -13.38
N GLN A 17 1.78 5.26 -14.13
CA GLN A 17 1.56 6.59 -14.71
C GLN A 17 1.47 7.68 -13.66
N LEU A 18 0.73 7.43 -12.57
CA LEU A 18 0.61 8.39 -11.47
C LEU A 18 1.97 8.68 -10.84
N VAL A 19 2.71 7.63 -10.49
CA VAL A 19 4.03 7.79 -9.88
C VAL A 19 5.01 8.48 -10.85
N ALA A 20 5.04 8.06 -12.11
CA ALA A 20 5.94 8.62 -13.12
C ALA A 20 5.65 10.10 -13.42
N SER A 21 4.40 10.54 -13.24
CA SER A 21 4.05 11.95 -13.40
C SER A 21 4.64 12.82 -12.27
N ILE A 22 4.97 12.22 -11.14
CA ILE A 22 5.55 12.91 -9.98
C ILE A 22 7.07 12.74 -9.97
N ASP A 23 7.54 11.51 -10.18
CA ASP A 23 8.96 11.18 -10.27
C ASP A 23 9.18 10.24 -11.46
N PRO A 24 9.76 10.75 -12.57
CA PRO A 24 9.98 9.95 -13.78
C PRO A 24 11.10 8.91 -13.67
N ASP A 25 11.92 8.98 -12.62
CA ASP A 25 12.96 7.98 -12.36
C ASP A 25 12.34 6.77 -11.64
N ILE A 26 11.60 5.98 -12.40
CA ILE A 26 10.87 4.80 -11.92
C ILE A 26 11.24 3.57 -12.73
N LYS A 27 11.43 2.45 -12.02
CA LYS A 27 11.65 1.13 -12.62
C LYS A 27 10.55 0.19 -12.17
N VAL A 28 10.04 -0.62 -13.09
CA VAL A 28 9.02 -1.65 -12.80
C VAL A 28 9.65 -3.03 -12.91
N ILE A 29 9.41 -3.87 -11.90
CA ILE A 29 9.77 -5.30 -11.94
C ILE A 29 8.56 -6.13 -11.52
N ARG A 30 8.55 -7.42 -11.89
CA ARG A 30 7.53 -8.36 -11.40
C ARG A 30 7.88 -8.85 -10.01
N SER A 31 6.88 -9.29 -9.26
CA SER A 31 7.03 -9.78 -7.88
C SER A 31 7.90 -11.03 -7.76
N ASP A 32 8.04 -11.79 -8.84
CA ASP A 32 8.83 -13.02 -8.93
C ASP A 32 10.08 -12.87 -9.82
N GLU A 33 10.43 -11.65 -10.20
CA GLU A 33 11.53 -11.40 -11.13
C GLU A 33 12.89 -11.35 -10.46
N LEU A 34 12.98 -10.67 -9.32
CA LEU A 34 14.22 -10.45 -8.58
C LEU A 34 14.11 -10.97 -7.14
N THR A 35 15.23 -11.40 -6.59
CA THR A 35 15.35 -11.75 -5.17
C THR A 35 15.45 -10.47 -4.33
N VAL A 36 15.27 -10.61 -3.01
CA VAL A 36 15.46 -9.50 -2.07
C VAL A 36 16.87 -8.91 -2.21
N GLU A 37 17.90 -9.77 -2.33
CA GLU A 37 19.29 -9.32 -2.47
C GLU A 37 19.50 -8.52 -3.76
N GLU A 38 18.89 -8.95 -4.86
CA GLU A 38 18.98 -8.24 -6.14
C GLU A 38 18.26 -6.88 -6.06
N ILE A 39 17.12 -6.82 -5.37
CA ILE A 39 16.40 -5.56 -5.12
C ILE A 39 17.23 -4.62 -4.26
N ARG A 40 17.84 -5.14 -3.19
CA ARG A 40 18.72 -4.36 -2.32
C ARG A 40 19.90 -3.78 -3.12
N ALA A 41 20.45 -4.56 -4.06
CA ALA A 41 21.55 -4.12 -4.91
C ALA A 41 21.17 -2.97 -5.86
N LEU A 42 19.90 -2.83 -6.22
CA LEU A 42 19.41 -1.70 -7.00
C LEU A 42 19.44 -0.37 -6.24
N LYS A 43 19.51 -0.42 -4.92
CA LYS A 43 19.50 0.75 -4.02
C LYS A 43 18.36 1.73 -4.33
N PRO A 44 17.10 1.26 -4.31
CA PRO A 44 15.98 2.14 -4.57
C PRO A 44 15.84 3.19 -3.47
N ASP A 45 15.39 4.39 -3.82
CA ASP A 45 15.06 5.43 -2.86
C ASP A 45 13.69 5.20 -2.22
N TYR A 46 12.78 4.59 -2.99
CA TYR A 46 11.42 4.23 -2.56
C TYR A 46 11.00 2.94 -3.23
N VAL A 47 10.20 2.14 -2.53
CA VAL A 47 9.59 0.92 -3.08
C VAL A 47 8.08 1.00 -2.94
N ILE A 48 7.37 0.64 -4.01
CA ILE A 48 5.91 0.54 -4.01
C ILE A 48 5.53 -0.90 -4.36
N LEU A 49 4.74 -1.53 -3.50
CA LEU A 49 4.19 -2.86 -3.72
C LEU A 49 2.79 -2.70 -4.32
N SER A 50 2.62 -3.11 -5.58
CA SER A 50 1.39 -2.89 -6.33
C SER A 50 0.22 -3.72 -5.82
N PRO A 51 -1.02 -3.36 -6.21
CA PRO A 51 -2.16 -4.26 -6.10
C PRO A 51 -1.92 -5.58 -6.82
N GLY A 52 -2.79 -6.54 -6.59
CA GLY A 52 -2.78 -7.83 -7.29
C GLY A 52 -3.86 -8.73 -6.74
N SER A 53 -4.06 -9.87 -7.39
CA SER A 53 -5.01 -10.88 -6.95
C SER A 53 -4.34 -11.89 -6.01
N GLY A 54 -5.17 -12.66 -5.29
CA GLY A 54 -4.70 -13.70 -4.38
C GLY A 54 -4.33 -13.17 -3.01
N ARG A 55 -3.51 -13.94 -2.31
CA ARG A 55 -3.10 -13.62 -0.94
C ARG A 55 -1.69 -13.05 -0.92
N PRO A 56 -1.37 -12.22 0.10
CA PRO A 56 -0.04 -11.60 0.20
C PRO A 56 1.11 -12.62 0.24
N ALA A 57 0.91 -13.77 0.89
CA ALA A 57 1.92 -14.82 0.99
C ALA A 57 2.30 -15.40 -0.38
N ASP A 58 1.42 -15.29 -1.36
CA ASP A 58 1.63 -15.80 -2.72
C ASP A 58 2.13 -14.71 -3.68
N ALA A 59 2.43 -13.52 -3.18
CA ALA A 59 2.83 -12.35 -3.97
C ALA A 59 4.36 -12.26 -4.12
N GLY A 60 5.01 -13.35 -4.49
CA GLY A 60 6.46 -13.35 -4.76
C GLY A 60 7.26 -12.77 -3.60
N VAL A 61 8.00 -11.71 -3.85
CA VAL A 61 8.98 -11.12 -2.93
C VAL A 61 8.36 -10.20 -1.86
N TYR A 62 7.06 -9.91 -1.92
CA TYR A 62 6.44 -8.88 -1.07
C TYR A 62 6.74 -9.04 0.42
N GLU A 63 6.43 -10.21 0.98
CA GLU A 63 6.58 -10.42 2.43
C GLU A 63 8.04 -10.50 2.86
N ASP A 64 8.88 -11.20 2.09
CA ASP A 64 10.30 -11.30 2.40
C ASP A 64 10.98 -9.93 2.34
N LEU A 65 10.62 -9.10 1.37
CA LEU A 65 11.16 -7.74 1.26
C LEU A 65 10.79 -6.91 2.50
N LEU A 66 9.55 -6.99 2.95
CA LEU A 66 9.10 -6.29 4.14
C LEU A 66 9.81 -6.75 5.41
N ARG A 67 10.06 -8.06 5.54
CA ARG A 67 10.78 -8.60 6.71
C ARG A 67 12.24 -8.20 6.70
N GLU A 68 12.91 -8.29 5.55
CA GLU A 68 14.38 -8.18 5.46
C GLU A 68 14.84 -6.75 5.24
N CYS A 69 14.04 -5.90 4.60
CA CYS A 69 14.43 -4.54 4.21
C CYS A 69 13.72 -3.42 4.97
N LYS A 70 13.00 -3.75 6.05
CA LYS A 70 12.38 -2.72 6.88
C LYS A 70 13.44 -1.77 7.41
N GLY A 71 13.24 -0.47 7.19
CA GLY A 71 14.20 0.56 7.61
C GLY A 71 15.30 0.86 6.59
N GLU A 72 15.45 0.08 5.51
CA GLU A 72 16.47 0.34 4.50
C GLU A 72 16.00 1.39 3.47
N PHE A 73 14.73 1.40 3.15
CA PHE A 73 14.09 2.38 2.26
C PHE A 73 12.60 2.47 2.57
N PRO A 74 11.95 3.61 2.26
CA PRO A 74 10.51 3.73 2.44
C PRO A 74 9.73 2.77 1.54
N ILE A 75 8.66 2.16 2.08
CA ILE A 75 7.82 1.19 1.37
C ILE A 75 6.36 1.63 1.47
N LEU A 76 5.66 1.68 0.33
CA LEU A 76 4.23 1.86 0.25
C LEU A 76 3.60 0.58 -0.31
N GLY A 77 2.69 -0.01 0.44
CA GLY A 77 1.87 -1.14 -0.03
C GLY A 77 0.49 -0.68 -0.46
N VAL A 78 0.07 -1.05 -1.66
CA VAL A 78 -1.25 -0.70 -2.20
C VAL A 78 -2.07 -1.98 -2.34
N CYS A 79 -3.24 -2.02 -1.73
CA CYS A 79 -4.19 -3.13 -1.73
C CYS A 79 -3.51 -4.44 -1.29
N LEU A 80 -3.08 -5.31 -2.19
CA LEU A 80 -2.34 -6.53 -1.85
C LEU A 80 -1.05 -6.22 -1.06
N GLY A 81 -0.32 -5.18 -1.44
CA GLY A 81 0.87 -4.73 -0.72
C GLY A 81 0.57 -4.26 0.71
N HIS A 82 -0.56 -3.59 0.90
CA HIS A 82 -1.05 -3.21 2.23
C HIS A 82 -1.37 -4.44 3.09
N GLN A 83 -2.03 -5.44 2.49
CA GLN A 83 -2.33 -6.70 3.18
C GLN A 83 -1.05 -7.45 3.57
N ALA A 84 -0.03 -7.42 2.72
CA ALA A 84 1.28 -8.00 3.02
C ALA A 84 1.92 -7.33 4.25
N ILE A 85 1.79 -6.01 4.37
CA ILE A 85 2.27 -5.28 5.55
C ILE A 85 1.56 -5.79 6.81
N GLY A 86 0.24 -5.90 6.76
CA GLY A 86 -0.54 -6.42 7.89
C GLY A 86 -0.09 -7.81 8.33
N GLU A 87 0.09 -8.70 7.37
CA GLU A 87 0.44 -10.11 7.64
C GLU A 87 1.87 -10.25 8.18
N VAL A 88 2.84 -9.54 7.58
CA VAL A 88 4.25 -9.60 8.00
C VAL A 88 4.43 -9.17 9.45
N PHE A 89 3.71 -8.16 9.89
CA PHE A 89 3.85 -7.63 11.25
C PHE A 89 2.92 -8.29 12.27
N GLY A 90 2.19 -9.34 11.87
CA GLY A 90 1.46 -10.19 12.81
C GLY A 90 -0.06 -10.13 12.74
N GLY A 91 -0.61 -9.33 11.84
CA GLY A 91 -2.05 -9.26 11.60
C GLY A 91 -2.56 -10.45 10.79
N THR A 92 -3.87 -10.61 10.73
CA THR A 92 -4.54 -11.62 9.93
C THR A 92 -5.24 -10.97 8.75
N VAL A 93 -5.03 -11.50 7.55
CA VAL A 93 -5.74 -11.12 6.33
C VAL A 93 -6.79 -12.18 6.04
N SER A 94 -8.04 -11.78 5.96
CA SER A 94 -9.17 -12.66 5.67
C SER A 94 -10.25 -11.88 4.92
N TYR A 95 -11.44 -12.46 4.80
CA TYR A 95 -12.51 -11.82 4.05
C TYR A 95 -12.88 -10.45 4.60
N ALA A 96 -13.00 -9.47 3.69
CA ALA A 96 -13.51 -8.14 4.03
C ALA A 96 -14.97 -8.22 4.49
N LYS A 97 -15.42 -7.21 5.21
CA LYS A 97 -16.83 -7.12 5.66
C LYS A 97 -17.79 -7.13 4.48
N GLN A 98 -17.37 -6.55 3.35
CA GLN A 98 -18.09 -6.60 2.08
C GLN A 98 -17.10 -6.80 0.94
N VAL A 99 -17.50 -7.59 -0.07
CA VAL A 99 -16.72 -7.71 -1.30
C VAL A 99 -16.86 -6.42 -2.11
N MET A 100 -15.72 -5.81 -2.46
CA MET A 100 -15.67 -4.54 -3.16
C MET A 100 -15.17 -4.71 -4.60
N HIS A 101 -15.99 -4.29 -5.55
CA HIS A 101 -15.68 -4.33 -6.98
C HIS A 101 -15.85 -2.92 -7.58
N GLY A 102 -14.82 -2.07 -7.44
CA GLY A 102 -14.86 -0.74 -8.02
C GLY A 102 -15.89 0.18 -7.37
N LYS A 103 -16.05 0.07 -6.06
CA LYS A 103 -16.96 0.93 -5.30
C LYS A 103 -16.19 2.05 -4.63
N GLN A 104 -16.79 3.24 -4.65
CA GLN A 104 -16.30 4.36 -3.87
C GLN A 104 -16.84 4.30 -2.46
N SER A 105 -15.98 4.53 -1.48
CA SER A 105 -16.33 4.61 -0.06
C SER A 105 -15.74 5.87 0.53
N VAL A 106 -16.26 6.31 1.67
CA VAL A 106 -15.68 7.41 2.43
C VAL A 106 -14.84 6.83 3.56
N ALA A 107 -13.56 7.21 3.59
CA ALA A 107 -12.64 6.89 4.66
C ALA A 107 -12.51 8.11 5.58
N LYS A 108 -12.27 7.84 6.86
CA LYS A 108 -12.05 8.87 7.87
C LYS A 108 -10.68 8.70 8.50
N GLN A 109 -9.91 9.78 8.60
CA GLN A 109 -8.65 9.75 9.33
C GLN A 109 -8.90 9.57 10.81
N VAL A 110 -8.18 8.63 11.43
CA VAL A 110 -8.26 8.35 12.87
C VAL A 110 -6.92 8.55 13.58
N HIS A 111 -5.85 8.78 12.81
CA HIS A 111 -4.52 9.07 13.33
C HIS A 111 -3.73 9.85 12.26
N PRO A 112 -2.90 10.85 12.66
CA PRO A 112 -2.03 11.54 11.72
C PRO A 112 -1.09 10.58 10.99
N SER A 113 -0.86 10.82 9.69
CA SER A 113 0.06 10.02 8.88
C SER A 113 0.74 10.92 7.85
N LYS A 114 1.99 10.60 7.54
CA LYS A 114 2.75 11.31 6.51
C LYS A 114 2.01 11.31 5.17
N ILE A 115 1.46 10.16 4.75
CA ILE A 115 0.81 10.05 3.44
C ILE A 115 -0.55 10.76 3.39
N LEU A 116 -1.16 11.02 4.55
CA LEU A 116 -2.46 11.72 4.63
C LEU A 116 -2.31 13.22 4.92
N LYS A 117 -1.11 13.74 4.92
CA LYS A 117 -0.86 15.17 5.10
C LYS A 117 -1.57 15.96 3.99
N ASP A 118 -2.30 17.02 4.38
CA ASP A 118 -3.06 17.88 3.48
C ASP A 118 -4.22 17.15 2.76
N VAL A 119 -4.57 15.95 3.19
CA VAL A 119 -5.77 15.23 2.77
C VAL A 119 -6.89 15.59 3.76
N PRO A 120 -8.14 15.80 3.30
CA PRO A 120 -9.27 16.06 4.21
C PRO A 120 -9.47 14.98 5.25
N GLU A 121 -10.06 15.31 6.40
CA GLU A 121 -10.35 14.33 7.44
C GLU A 121 -11.21 13.18 6.91
N GLN A 122 -12.21 13.50 6.07
CA GLN A 122 -12.99 12.51 5.34
C GLN A 122 -12.64 12.64 3.85
N PHE A 123 -12.34 11.50 3.23
CA PHE A 123 -11.93 11.47 1.83
C PHE A 123 -12.47 10.23 1.12
N GLU A 124 -12.75 10.38 -0.16
CA GLU A 124 -13.30 9.31 -0.99
C GLU A 124 -12.18 8.40 -1.49
N VAL A 125 -12.43 7.08 -1.48
CA VAL A 125 -11.47 6.06 -1.91
C VAL A 125 -12.13 5.01 -2.80
N ALA A 126 -11.38 4.53 -3.78
CA ALA A 126 -11.79 3.42 -4.64
C ALA A 126 -11.38 2.10 -4.01
N ARG A 127 -12.32 1.17 -3.91
CA ARG A 127 -12.09 -0.16 -3.30
C ARG A 127 -12.33 -1.27 -4.31
N TYR A 128 -11.35 -2.18 -4.42
CA TYR A 128 -11.36 -3.34 -5.31
C TYR A 128 -10.78 -4.55 -4.56
N HIS A 129 -11.39 -4.95 -3.43
CA HIS A 129 -10.83 -6.03 -2.62
C HIS A 129 -11.89 -6.92 -2.00
N SER A 130 -11.59 -8.20 -1.90
CA SER A 130 -12.37 -9.19 -1.17
C SER A 130 -11.72 -9.60 0.15
N LEU A 131 -10.46 -9.27 0.33
CA LEU A 131 -9.69 -9.52 1.54
C LEU A 131 -9.32 -8.20 2.21
N ALA A 132 -9.11 -8.24 3.52
CA ALA A 132 -8.71 -7.08 4.32
C ALA A 132 -7.93 -7.54 5.55
N ILE A 133 -7.18 -6.62 6.16
CA ILE A 133 -6.59 -6.86 7.46
C ILE A 133 -7.74 -6.83 8.49
N ILE A 134 -7.86 -7.88 9.29
CA ILE A 134 -8.88 -7.94 10.33
C ILE A 134 -8.49 -7.00 11.46
N ASP A 135 -9.33 -6.00 11.74
CA ASP A 135 -9.03 -4.92 12.69
C ASP A 135 -8.65 -5.45 14.08
N GLU A 136 -9.37 -6.45 14.59
CA GLU A 136 -9.12 -7.04 15.90
C GLU A 136 -7.76 -7.74 16.02
N THR A 137 -7.14 -8.05 14.87
CA THR A 137 -5.81 -8.70 14.83
C THR A 137 -4.68 -7.71 14.57
N MET A 138 -4.99 -6.41 14.51
CA MET A 138 -3.97 -5.39 14.18
C MET A 138 -2.81 -5.47 15.19
N PRO A 139 -1.57 -5.70 14.70
CA PRO A 139 -0.41 -5.78 15.59
C PRO A 139 -0.07 -4.41 16.17
N SER A 140 0.57 -4.41 17.35
CA SER A 140 0.94 -3.18 18.05
C SER A 140 1.99 -2.34 17.28
N GLU A 141 2.69 -2.94 16.34
CA GLU A 141 3.70 -2.25 15.51
C GLU A 141 3.07 -1.38 14.42
N LEU A 142 1.79 -1.60 14.09
CA LEU A 142 1.07 -0.86 13.07
C LEU A 142 0.04 0.07 13.71
N ILE A 143 -0.05 1.27 13.15
CA ILE A 143 -1.02 2.28 13.53
C ILE A 143 -2.06 2.34 12.43
N VAL A 144 -3.34 2.14 12.77
CA VAL A 144 -4.44 2.38 11.83
C VAL A 144 -4.61 3.88 11.67
N THR A 145 -4.54 4.37 10.45
CA THR A 145 -4.58 5.81 10.15
C THR A 145 -5.89 6.26 9.53
N SER A 146 -6.63 5.36 8.90
CA SER A 146 -7.99 5.65 8.40
C SER A 146 -8.86 4.41 8.35
N ILE A 147 -10.17 4.61 8.51
CA ILE A 147 -11.19 3.55 8.49
C ILE A 147 -12.42 4.02 7.73
N THR A 148 -13.23 3.08 7.25
CA THR A 148 -14.59 3.35 6.74
C THR A 148 -15.61 3.34 7.88
N ASP A 149 -16.85 3.75 7.59
CA ASP A 149 -17.93 3.80 8.60
C ASP A 149 -18.21 2.42 9.21
N ASP A 150 -18.05 1.33 8.45
CA ASP A 150 -18.23 -0.03 8.95
C ASP A 150 -17.00 -0.56 9.69
N GLY A 151 -15.97 0.28 9.89
CA GLY A 151 -14.78 -0.07 10.66
C GLY A 151 -13.73 -0.86 9.87
N GLU A 152 -13.82 -0.91 8.54
CA GLU A 152 -12.80 -1.54 7.71
C GLU A 152 -11.55 -0.68 7.68
N VAL A 153 -10.39 -1.28 7.96
CA VAL A 153 -9.09 -0.57 7.92
C VAL A 153 -8.77 -0.17 6.49
N MET A 154 -8.53 1.12 6.27
CA MET A 154 -8.21 1.67 4.95
C MET A 154 -6.76 2.06 4.79
N SER A 155 -6.07 2.41 5.86
CA SER A 155 -4.64 2.69 5.81
C SER A 155 -3.97 2.42 7.14
N VAL A 156 -2.68 2.06 7.05
CA VAL A 156 -1.83 1.79 8.21
C VAL A 156 -0.46 2.44 8.01
N GLU A 157 0.25 2.64 9.12
CA GLU A 157 1.61 3.14 9.14
C GLU A 157 2.38 2.37 10.21
N HIS A 158 3.63 1.97 9.91
CA HIS A 158 4.49 1.37 10.92
C HIS A 158 4.94 2.46 11.90
N LYS A 159 4.94 2.14 13.19
CA LYS A 159 5.28 3.12 14.22
C LYS A 159 6.76 3.53 14.22
N ASP A 160 7.65 2.66 13.73
CA ASP A 160 9.12 2.87 13.80
C ASP A 160 9.79 3.00 12.43
N TYR A 161 9.20 2.42 11.38
CA TYR A 161 9.80 2.39 10.04
C TYR A 161 8.94 3.16 9.03
N PRO A 162 9.54 3.69 7.94
CA PRO A 162 8.78 4.40 6.92
C PRO A 162 8.04 3.41 5.99
N ILE A 163 7.10 2.66 6.56
CA ILE A 163 6.28 1.67 5.87
C ILE A 163 4.82 2.11 6.02
N TYR A 164 4.14 2.25 4.87
CA TYR A 164 2.78 2.75 4.77
C TYR A 164 1.95 1.80 3.94
N GLY A 165 0.70 1.58 4.32
CA GLY A 165 -0.23 0.74 3.57
C GLY A 165 -1.55 1.44 3.32
N VAL A 166 -2.08 1.30 2.11
CA VAL A 166 -3.42 1.75 1.75
C VAL A 166 -4.19 0.60 1.13
N GLN A 167 -5.39 0.31 1.65
CA GLN A 167 -6.25 -0.75 1.14
C GLN A 167 -6.90 -0.37 -0.18
N PHE A 168 -7.09 0.91 -0.40
CA PHE A 168 -7.71 1.47 -1.58
C PHE A 168 -6.69 1.72 -2.70
N HIS A 169 -7.20 2.13 -3.86
CA HIS A 169 -6.39 2.41 -5.06
C HIS A 169 -6.19 3.92 -5.24
N PRO A 170 -5.02 4.48 -4.89
CA PRO A 170 -4.75 5.91 -5.05
C PRO A 170 -4.67 6.35 -6.52
N GLU A 171 -4.41 5.40 -7.44
CA GLU A 171 -4.33 5.66 -8.88
C GLU A 171 -5.69 5.79 -9.54
N SER A 172 -6.76 5.39 -8.86
CA SER A 172 -8.12 5.45 -9.42
C SER A 172 -8.66 6.87 -9.43
N ILE A 173 -9.41 7.21 -10.49
CA ILE A 173 -10.14 8.48 -10.58
C ILE A 173 -11.15 8.64 -9.42
N MET A 174 -11.60 7.52 -8.84
CA MET A 174 -12.51 7.52 -7.69
C MET A 174 -11.81 7.78 -6.35
N THR A 175 -10.50 8.00 -6.35
CA THR A 175 -9.73 8.46 -5.18
C THR A 175 -9.18 9.84 -5.48
N PRO A 176 -9.97 10.92 -5.27
CA PRO A 176 -9.57 12.28 -5.68
C PRO A 176 -8.27 12.79 -5.05
N ASN A 177 -7.94 12.32 -3.85
CA ASN A 177 -6.74 12.74 -3.13
C ASN A 177 -5.56 11.79 -3.33
N GLY A 178 -5.66 10.84 -4.27
CA GLY A 178 -4.61 9.83 -4.49
C GLY A 178 -3.26 10.41 -4.89
N GLU A 179 -3.26 11.42 -5.78
CA GLU A 179 -2.03 12.08 -6.19
C GLU A 179 -1.31 12.74 -5.00
N GLN A 180 -2.07 13.41 -4.12
CA GLN A 180 -1.50 14.04 -2.92
C GLN A 180 -0.84 13.00 -2.02
N MET A 181 -1.45 11.83 -1.87
CA MET A 181 -0.89 10.74 -1.06
C MET A 181 0.44 10.23 -1.62
N ILE A 182 0.52 10.04 -2.94
CA ILE A 182 1.76 9.60 -3.59
C ILE A 182 2.83 10.69 -3.48
N ARG A 183 2.47 11.95 -3.67
CA ARG A 183 3.41 13.08 -3.47
C ARG A 183 3.95 13.10 -2.05
N ASN A 184 3.09 12.87 -1.06
CA ASN A 184 3.50 12.80 0.34
C ASN A 184 4.47 11.65 0.60
N PHE A 185 4.20 10.47 0.02
CA PHE A 185 5.08 9.32 0.15
C PHE A 185 6.46 9.59 -0.44
N LEU A 186 6.52 10.22 -1.61
CA LEU A 186 7.76 10.51 -2.32
C LEU A 186 8.47 11.78 -1.82
N SER A 187 7.93 12.46 -0.82
CA SER A 187 8.58 13.63 -0.21
C SER A 187 9.65 13.20 0.81
N LYS A 188 10.72 14.00 0.91
CA LYS A 188 11.78 13.77 1.90
C LYS A 188 11.39 14.27 3.28
#